data_c6946a4da7381bd353ec66e81f7a86be
#
_entry.id   c6946a4da7381bd353ec66e81f7a86be
#
_cell.length_a   1.000
_cell.length_b   1.000
_cell.length_c   1.000
_cell.angle_alpha   90.00
_cell.angle_beta   90.00
_cell.angle_gamma   90.00
#
_symmetry.space_group_name_H-M   'P 1'
#
loop_
_entity.id
_entity.type
_entity.pdbx_description
1 polymer ?
#
loop_
_entity_poly.entity_id
_entity_poly.type
_entity_poly.pdbx_seq_one_letter_code
_entity_poly.pdbx_strand_id
1 'polypeptide(L)' 'MGNFKLETILGSGSFAMVRLGLDKNTKEKYAIKIYEKIKLNDSQKMNNVKREISILKRIEH' A
#
# COMPACT_ATOMS: atom_id res chain seq x y z
N MET A 1 -4.33 3.86 -7.32
CA MET A 1 -3.79 5.16 -6.90
C MET A 1 -3.19 5.88 -8.09
N GLY A 2 -4.05 6.50 -8.82
CA GLY A 2 -3.69 7.07 -10.12
C GLY A 2 -2.63 8.15 -10.11
N ASN A 3 -2.57 8.93 -9.02
CA ASN A 3 -1.65 10.08 -8.98
C ASN A 3 -0.35 9.80 -8.26
N PHE A 4 -0.17 8.60 -7.71
CA PHE A 4 1.04 8.26 -6.99
C PHE A 4 1.86 7.25 -7.75
N LYS A 5 3.16 7.48 -7.76
CA LYS A 5 4.11 6.50 -8.23
C LYS A 5 4.72 5.82 -7.02
N LEU A 6 4.59 4.50 -6.94
CA LEU A 6 5.18 3.74 -5.86
C LEU A 6 6.66 3.53 -6.14
N GLU A 7 7.47 3.88 -5.16
CA GLU A 7 8.92 3.78 -5.29
C GLU A 7 9.50 2.82 -4.27
N THR A 8 10.58 3.20 -3.62
CA THR A 8 11.34 2.36 -2.70
C THR A 8 10.48 1.76 -1.60
N ILE A 9 10.74 0.51 -1.27
CA ILE A 9 10.12 -0.13 -0.11
C ILE A 9 10.81 0.39 1.14
N LEU A 10 10.02 0.98 2.03
CA LEU A 10 10.52 1.52 3.29
C LEU A 10 10.47 0.50 4.42
N GLY A 11 9.58 -0.46 4.31
CA GLY A 11 9.46 -1.53 5.28
C GLY A 11 8.51 -2.58 4.77
N SER A 12 8.64 -3.81 5.27
CA SER A 12 7.75 -4.89 4.86
C SER A 12 7.55 -5.88 5.99
N GLY A 13 6.38 -6.49 6.00
CA GLY A 13 6.01 -7.53 6.91
C GLY A 13 5.26 -8.63 6.18
N SER A 14 4.63 -9.53 6.93
CA SER A 14 4.01 -10.71 6.34
C SER A 14 2.87 -10.39 5.38
N PHE A 15 2.06 -9.39 5.70
CA PHE A 15 0.89 -9.06 4.88
C PHE A 15 0.80 -7.58 4.56
N ALA A 16 1.84 -6.85 4.86
CA ALA A 16 1.84 -5.42 4.66
C ALA A 16 3.22 -4.93 4.29
N MET A 17 3.26 -3.85 3.54
CA MET A 17 4.52 -3.17 3.27
C MET A 17 4.27 -1.68 3.24
N VAL A 18 5.32 -0.93 3.51
CA VAL A 18 5.29 0.52 3.43
C VAL A 18 6.22 0.93 2.31
N ARG A 19 5.70 1.71 1.38
CA ARG A 19 6.48 2.18 0.23
C ARG A 19 6.46 3.69 0.17
N LEU A 20 7.49 4.21 -0.43
CA LEU A 20 7.54 5.62 -0.76
C LEU A 20 6.62 5.86 -1.95
N GLY A 21 5.69 6.78 -1.80
CA GLY A 21 4.82 7.17 -2.89
C GLY A 21 5.09 8.60 -3.29
N LEU A 22 5.27 8.83 -4.57
CA LEU A 22 5.48 10.16 -5.12
C LEU A 22 4.20 10.65 -5.76
N ASP A 23 3.69 11.78 -5.28
CA ASP A 23 2.55 12.43 -5.92
C ASP A 23 3.05 13.08 -7.21
N LYS A 24 2.52 12.63 -8.33
CA LYS A 24 2.97 13.09 -9.64
C LYS A 24 2.64 14.55 -9.89
N ASN A 25 1.58 15.05 -9.26
CA ASN A 25 1.13 16.41 -9.45
C ASN A 25 1.93 17.40 -8.62
N THR A 26 2.06 17.13 -7.31
CA THR A 26 2.71 18.05 -6.39
C THR A 26 4.18 17.75 -6.18
N LYS A 27 4.63 16.56 -6.58
CA LYS A 27 5.99 16.08 -6.36
C LYS A 27 6.31 15.84 -4.89
N GLU A 28 5.30 15.79 -4.05
CA GLU A 28 5.48 15.48 -2.64
C GLU A 28 5.56 13.98 -2.43
N LYS A 29 6.27 13.60 -1.38
CA LYS A 29 6.51 12.20 -1.06
C LYS A 29 5.76 11.81 0.20
N TYR A 30 5.25 10.58 0.20
CA TYR A 30 4.46 10.04 1.29
C TYR A 30 4.89 8.62 1.61
N ALA A 31 4.72 8.26 2.88
CA ALA A 31 4.83 6.85 3.28
C ALA A 31 3.44 6.24 3.10
N ILE A 32 3.36 5.23 2.24
CA ILE A 32 2.11 4.59 1.88
C ILE A 32 2.15 3.15 2.33
N LYS A 33 1.18 2.76 3.15
CA LYS A 33 1.06 1.39 3.61
C LYS A 33 0.12 0.63 2.69
N ILE A 34 0.59 -0.50 2.21
CA ILE A 34 -0.20 -1.41 1.38
C ILE A 34 -0.41 -2.67 2.20
N TYR A 35 -1.66 -2.96 2.50
CA TYR A 35 -2.04 -4.08 3.34
C TYR A 35 -2.89 -5.04 2.53
N GLU A 36 -2.50 -6.31 2.52
CA GLU A 36 -3.26 -7.34 1.84
C GLU A 36 -4.01 -8.18 2.86
N LYS A 37 -5.31 -8.24 2.69
CA LYS A 37 -6.17 -8.99 3.57
C LYS A 37 -6.76 -10.15 2.80
N ILE A 38 -6.54 -11.34 3.30
CA ILE A 38 -7.04 -12.54 2.66
C ILE A 38 -8.29 -12.99 3.40
N LYS A 39 -9.38 -13.10 2.66
CA LYS A 39 -10.62 -13.64 3.19
C LYS A 39 -10.85 -15.03 2.63
N LEU A 40 -11.09 -15.96 3.52
CA LEU A 40 -11.44 -17.32 3.14
C LEU A 40 -12.95 -17.47 3.23
N ASN A 41 -13.54 -17.97 2.16
CA ASN A 41 -14.96 -18.35 2.18
C ASN A 41 -15.11 -19.71 2.83
N ASP A 42 -16.10 -19.83 3.69
CA ASP A 42 -16.34 -21.07 4.43
C ASP A 42 -16.60 -22.26 3.52
N SER A 43 -17.37 -22.05 2.48
CA SER A 43 -17.77 -23.13 1.58
C SER A 43 -16.94 -23.20 0.33
N GLN A 44 -15.94 -22.36 0.22
CA GLN A 44 -15.19 -22.21 -1.02
C GLN A 44 -13.71 -22.28 -0.77
N LYS A 45 -13.05 -22.76 -1.76
CA LYS A 45 -11.59 -22.80 -1.72
C LYS A 45 -10.97 -21.54 -2.29
N MET A 46 -11.80 -20.61 -2.70
CA MET A 46 -11.32 -19.35 -3.28
C MET A 46 -10.98 -18.35 -2.20
N ASN A 47 -9.84 -17.77 -2.34
CA ASN A 47 -9.39 -16.69 -1.47
C ASN A 47 -9.68 -15.36 -2.13
N ASN A 48 -10.33 -14.49 -1.40
CA ASN A 48 -10.49 -13.11 -1.84
C ASN A 48 -9.37 -12.31 -1.21
N VAL A 49 -8.53 -11.74 -2.04
CA VAL A 49 -7.47 -10.87 -1.57
C VAL A 49 -7.95 -9.44 -1.72
N LYS A 50 -8.03 -8.74 -0.61
CA LYS A 50 -8.38 -7.34 -0.60
C LYS A 50 -7.15 -6.53 -0.26
N ARG A 51 -6.80 -5.60 -1.12
CA ARG A 51 -5.68 -4.71 -0.88
C ARG A 51 -6.18 -3.39 -0.35
N GLU A 52 -5.69 -3.00 0.81
CA GLU A 52 -6.01 -1.73 1.41
C GLU A 52 -4.78 -0.84 1.34
N ILE A 53 -4.98 0.40 0.91
CA ILE A 53 -3.89 1.34 0.74
C ILE A 53 -4.18 2.55 1.62
N SER A 54 -3.23 2.89 2.46
CA SER A 54 -3.36 4.01 3.39
C SER A 54 -2.15 4.91 3.31
N ILE A 55 -2.39 6.19 3.26
CA ILE A 55 -1.32 7.18 3.32
C ILE A 55 -1.04 7.42 4.80
N LEU A 56 0.19 7.13 5.24
CA LEU A 56 0.55 7.26 6.65
C LEU A 56 0.98 8.66 6.99
N LYS A 57 1.88 9.22 6.21
CA LYS A 57 2.37 10.57 6.47
C LYS A 57 3.13 11.09 5.26
N ARG A 58 3.25 12.41 5.21
CA ARG A 58 4.09 13.07 4.22
C ARG A 58 5.54 13.01 4.69
N ILE A 59 6.43 12.69 3.76
CA ILE A 59 7.84 12.64 4.06
C ILE A 59 8.46 13.95 3.56
N GLU A 60 9.14 14.63 4.44
CA GLU A 60 9.80 15.87 4.10
C GLU A 60 11.30 15.65 3.95
N HIS A 61 11.87 16.42 3.07
CA HIS A 61 13.31 16.45 2.87
C HIS A 61 13.92 17.64 3.52
#